data_ed98bd1a4466ca8e934ac27b41e5bc8e
#
_entry.id   ed98bd1a4466ca8e934ac27b41e5bc8e
#
_cell.length_a   1.000
_cell.length_b   1.000
_cell.length_c   1.000
_cell.angle_alpha   90.00
_cell.angle_beta   90.00
_cell.angle_gamma   90.00
#
_symmetry.space_group_name_H-M   'P 1'
#
loop_
_entity.id
_entity.type
_entity.pdbx_description
1 polymer ?
#
loop_
_entity_poly.entity_id
_entity_poly.type
_entity_poly.pdbx_seq_one_letter_code
_entity_poly.pdbx_strand_id
1 'polypeptide(L)'
;MNYKITYLLFALFIISCKKPNPEEQKQNLSGYWEIKTVEMADGEKKKFSVNTIVDYLEVKGDSGSRTKVSPKFDGTFTTNGVSEDFILKIEEDSLRMYYKSPFDEWKETVIEAKDSSLTVKNRDNKIYTYSKFKKFDFE
;
A
#
# COMPACT_ATOMS: atom_id res chain seq x y z
N MET A 1 21.43 -59.82 -6.34
CA MET A 1 21.63 -58.42 -6.63
C MET A 1 20.40 -57.68 -6.13
N ASN A 2 20.51 -57.02 -5.03
CA ASN A 2 19.41 -56.24 -4.49
C ASN A 2 19.60 -54.76 -4.90
N TYR A 3 18.89 -54.36 -5.94
CA TYR A 3 18.82 -52.96 -6.29
C TYR A 3 17.85 -52.27 -5.33
N LYS A 4 18.40 -51.68 -4.28
CA LYS A 4 17.64 -50.71 -3.48
C LYS A 4 17.49 -49.45 -4.32
N ILE A 5 16.36 -49.35 -5.01
CA ILE A 5 15.95 -48.10 -5.66
C ILE A 5 15.57 -47.15 -4.55
N THR A 6 16.53 -46.29 -4.18
CA THR A 6 16.28 -45.16 -3.32
C THR A 6 15.55 -44.11 -4.18
N TYR A 7 14.22 -44.11 -4.08
CA TYR A 7 13.42 -43.00 -4.57
C TYR A 7 13.74 -41.77 -3.70
N LEU A 8 14.69 -40.98 -4.21
CA LEU A 8 14.89 -39.63 -3.69
C LEU A 8 13.64 -38.81 -4.09
N LEU A 9 12.69 -38.77 -3.18
CA LEU A 9 11.51 -37.92 -3.30
C LEU A 9 12.00 -36.48 -3.19
N PHE A 10 12.37 -35.92 -4.34
CA PHE A 10 12.63 -34.49 -4.46
C PHE A 10 11.27 -33.79 -4.32
N ALA A 11 10.92 -33.49 -3.08
CA ALA A 11 9.77 -32.65 -2.78
C ALA A 11 10.07 -31.28 -3.41
N LEU A 12 9.54 -31.05 -4.61
CA LEU A 12 9.48 -29.75 -5.22
C LEU A 12 8.58 -28.91 -4.32
N PHE A 13 9.18 -28.15 -3.40
CA PHE A 13 8.50 -27.03 -2.78
C PHE A 13 8.21 -26.03 -3.89
N ILE A 14 7.06 -26.17 -4.51
CA ILE A 14 6.50 -25.12 -5.34
C ILE A 14 6.14 -24.00 -4.36
N ILE A 15 7.09 -23.09 -4.13
CA ILE A 15 6.80 -21.80 -3.52
C ILE A 15 5.92 -21.09 -4.54
N SER A 16 4.62 -21.32 -4.44
CA SER A 16 3.63 -20.56 -5.15
C SER A 16 3.70 -19.15 -4.62
N CYS A 17 4.41 -18.27 -5.33
CA CYS A 17 4.28 -16.83 -5.16
C CYS A 17 2.83 -16.48 -5.49
N LYS A 18 1.99 -16.46 -4.47
CA LYS A 18 0.58 -16.09 -4.59
C LYS A 18 0.55 -14.64 -5.05
N LYS A 19 0.10 -14.40 -6.28
CA LYS A 19 -0.12 -13.03 -6.76
C LYS A 19 -1.09 -12.33 -5.81
N PRO A 20 -0.84 -11.05 -5.48
CA PRO A 20 -1.78 -10.27 -4.66
C PRO A 20 -3.16 -10.30 -5.30
N ASN A 21 -4.19 -10.52 -4.49
CA ASN A 21 -5.58 -10.47 -4.95
C ASN A 21 -6.07 -9.01 -4.90
N PRO A 22 -6.41 -8.39 -6.05
CA PRO A 22 -6.85 -6.99 -6.08
C PRO A 22 -8.09 -6.68 -5.23
N GLU A 23 -9.01 -7.62 -5.10
CA GLU A 23 -10.21 -7.45 -4.26
C GLU A 23 -9.85 -7.43 -2.76
N GLU A 24 -8.91 -8.26 -2.32
CA GLU A 24 -8.40 -8.23 -0.95
C GLU A 24 -7.62 -6.95 -0.68
N GLN A 25 -6.80 -6.51 -1.64
CA GLN A 25 -6.07 -5.24 -1.55
C GLN A 25 -7.02 -4.06 -1.37
N LYS A 26 -8.11 -4.02 -2.12
CA LYS A 26 -9.13 -2.98 -2.01
C LYS A 26 -9.71 -2.89 -0.61
N GLN A 27 -10.00 -4.02 0.03
CA GLN A 27 -10.52 -4.08 1.39
C GLN A 27 -9.54 -3.55 2.44
N ASN A 28 -8.25 -3.58 2.16
CA ASN A 28 -7.20 -3.15 3.07
C ASN A 28 -6.75 -1.69 2.88
N LEU A 29 -7.29 -0.96 1.91
CA LEU A 29 -6.84 0.40 1.60
C LEU A 29 -7.24 1.43 2.66
N SER A 30 -8.45 1.33 3.23
CA SER A 30 -8.96 2.31 4.17
C SER A 30 -8.15 2.34 5.46
N GLY A 31 -7.87 3.53 5.95
CA GLY A 31 -7.18 3.74 7.21
C GLY A 31 -6.14 4.85 7.16
N TYR A 32 -5.38 4.97 8.24
CA TYR A 32 -4.31 5.95 8.40
C TYR A 32 -2.97 5.31 8.10
N TRP A 33 -2.23 5.91 7.17
CA TRP A 33 -1.00 5.35 6.64
C TRP A 33 0.18 6.29 6.84
N GLU A 34 1.21 5.79 7.49
CA GLU A 34 2.45 6.52 7.77
C GLU A 34 3.53 6.10 6.78
N ILE A 35 4.12 7.07 6.08
CA ILE A 35 5.21 6.79 5.15
C ILE A 35 6.45 6.24 5.86
N LYS A 36 7.03 5.18 5.33
CA LYS A 36 8.26 4.56 5.83
C LYS A 36 9.42 4.71 4.87
N THR A 37 9.19 4.41 3.61
CA THR A 37 10.24 4.52 2.58
C THR A 37 9.68 5.04 1.28
N VAL A 38 10.53 5.73 0.54
CA VAL A 38 10.32 6.05 -0.88
C VAL A 38 11.52 5.51 -1.65
N GLU A 39 11.26 4.64 -2.61
CA GLU A 39 12.25 4.16 -3.56
C GLU A 39 12.11 4.93 -4.86
N MET A 40 13.17 5.60 -5.27
CA MET A 40 13.23 6.35 -6.52
C MET A 40 13.35 5.41 -7.71
N ALA A 41 13.07 5.91 -8.92
CA ALA A 41 13.15 5.10 -10.15
C ALA A 41 14.55 4.51 -10.41
N ASP A 42 15.62 5.15 -9.94
CA ASP A 42 17.00 4.68 -10.01
C ASP A 42 17.39 3.68 -8.92
N GLY A 43 16.47 3.35 -8.00
CA GLY A 43 16.67 2.43 -6.89
C GLY A 43 17.17 3.08 -5.59
N GLU A 44 17.41 4.39 -5.56
CA GLU A 44 17.75 5.11 -4.33
C GLU A 44 16.57 5.09 -3.36
N LYS A 45 16.82 4.77 -2.08
CA LYS A 45 15.79 4.71 -1.03
C LYS A 45 15.98 5.81 -0.01
N LYS A 46 14.86 6.50 0.29
CA LYS A 46 14.74 7.42 1.42
C LYS A 46 13.91 6.79 2.51
N LYS A 47 14.39 6.87 3.76
CA LYS A 47 13.68 6.38 4.94
C LYS A 47 13.13 7.54 5.75
N PHE A 48 11.94 7.35 6.29
CA PHE A 48 11.25 8.33 7.14
C PHE A 48 11.01 7.70 8.51
N SER A 49 11.57 8.26 9.56
CA SER A 49 11.49 7.72 10.92
C SER A 49 10.49 8.46 11.80
N VAL A 50 10.29 9.75 11.55
CA VAL A 50 9.35 10.60 12.29
C VAL A 50 8.51 11.36 11.28
N ASN A 51 7.18 11.21 11.39
CA ASN A 51 6.23 11.86 10.50
C ASN A 51 5.19 12.62 11.31
N THR A 52 5.02 13.89 10.98
CA THR A 52 3.99 14.76 11.56
C THR A 52 2.70 14.75 10.76
N ILE A 53 2.74 14.13 9.57
CA ILE A 53 1.62 14.01 8.64
C ILE A 53 1.48 12.55 8.25
N VAL A 54 0.24 12.06 8.25
CA VAL A 54 -0.11 10.74 7.75
C VAL A 54 -1.18 10.87 6.66
N ASP A 55 -1.29 9.87 5.81
CA ASP A 55 -2.32 9.80 4.78
C ASP A 55 -3.54 9.05 5.32
N TYR A 56 -4.70 9.69 5.30
CA TYR A 56 -5.96 9.04 5.56
C TYR A 56 -6.63 8.66 4.24
N LEU A 57 -6.82 7.36 4.04
CA LEU A 57 -7.55 6.81 2.90
C LEU A 57 -8.93 6.34 3.37
N GLU A 58 -9.97 6.81 2.68
CA GLU A 58 -11.33 6.34 2.86
C GLU A 58 -11.85 5.78 1.54
N VAL A 59 -12.24 4.51 1.54
CA VAL A 59 -12.72 3.80 0.36
C VAL A 59 -14.15 3.35 0.58
N LYS A 60 -15.03 3.68 -0.38
CA LYS A 60 -16.43 3.25 -0.42
C LYS A 60 -16.72 2.69 -1.82
N GLY A 61 -16.92 1.38 -1.93
CA GLY A 61 -17.10 0.73 -3.22
C GLY A 61 -15.86 0.87 -4.11
N ASP A 62 -16.03 1.44 -5.29
CA ASP A 62 -14.96 1.66 -6.29
C ASP A 62 -14.42 3.10 -6.28
N SER A 63 -14.72 3.88 -5.28
CA SER A 63 -14.23 5.24 -5.13
C SER A 63 -13.65 5.48 -3.74
N GLY A 64 -12.83 6.50 -3.62
CA GLY A 64 -12.25 6.87 -2.35
C GLY A 64 -11.62 8.24 -2.39
N SER A 65 -11.06 8.63 -1.26
CA SER A 65 -10.33 9.87 -1.08
C SER A 65 -9.07 9.66 -0.25
N ARG A 66 -8.09 10.49 -0.49
CA ARG A 66 -6.86 10.60 0.29
C ARG A 66 -6.75 11.99 0.88
N THR A 67 -6.60 12.06 2.18
CA THR A 67 -6.48 13.32 2.91
C THR A 67 -5.21 13.31 3.75
N LYS A 68 -4.43 14.38 3.71
CA LYS A 68 -3.30 14.59 4.61
C LYS A 68 -3.83 15.04 5.97
N VAL A 69 -3.47 14.33 7.03
CA VAL A 69 -3.89 14.64 8.40
C VAL A 69 -2.69 14.64 9.34
N SER A 70 -2.76 15.46 10.38
CA SER A 70 -1.74 15.53 11.42
C SER A 70 -2.28 14.92 12.71
N PRO A 71 -1.69 13.80 13.18
CA PRO A 71 -2.11 13.18 14.43
C PRO A 71 -1.73 14.05 15.63
N LYS A 72 -2.62 14.11 16.60
CA LYS A 72 -2.42 14.77 17.89
C LYS A 72 -2.21 13.75 19.00
N PHE A 73 -1.57 14.19 20.07
CA PHE A 73 -1.33 13.35 21.24
C PHE A 73 -2.59 12.87 21.95
N ASP A 74 -3.71 13.61 21.84
CA ASP A 74 -5.01 13.22 22.37
C ASP A 74 -5.73 12.14 21.54
N GLY A 75 -5.10 11.64 20.48
CA GLY A 75 -5.66 10.64 19.57
C GLY A 75 -6.58 11.20 18.49
N THR A 76 -6.73 12.52 18.40
CA THR A 76 -7.46 13.20 17.32
C THR A 76 -6.54 13.59 16.18
N PHE A 77 -7.12 14.04 15.06
CA PHE A 77 -6.40 14.49 13.88
C PHE A 77 -6.83 15.88 13.47
N THR A 78 -5.91 16.67 12.94
CA THR A 78 -6.21 17.90 12.22
C THR A 78 -5.96 17.76 10.75
N THR A 79 -6.74 18.49 9.94
CA THR A 79 -6.61 18.52 8.48
C THR A 79 -6.86 19.94 7.98
N ASN A 80 -6.29 20.28 6.82
CA ASN A 80 -6.61 21.52 6.10
C ASN A 80 -7.87 21.40 5.23
N GLY A 81 -8.55 20.22 5.26
CA GLY A 81 -9.75 19.96 4.46
C GLY A 81 -9.49 19.64 2.99
N VAL A 82 -8.24 19.61 2.54
CA VAL A 82 -7.89 19.24 1.16
C VAL A 82 -7.78 17.74 1.04
N SER A 83 -8.53 17.15 0.12
CA SER A 83 -8.46 15.74 -0.22
C SER A 83 -8.37 15.54 -1.73
N GLU A 84 -7.79 14.43 -2.12
CA GLU A 84 -7.66 13.97 -3.50
C GLU A 84 -8.58 12.78 -3.69
N ASP A 85 -9.54 12.90 -4.61
CA ASP A 85 -10.47 11.82 -4.92
C ASP A 85 -9.87 10.85 -5.93
N PHE A 86 -10.19 9.58 -5.81
CA PHE A 86 -9.77 8.56 -6.75
C PHE A 86 -10.88 7.54 -7.04
N ILE A 87 -10.73 6.88 -8.18
CA ILE A 87 -11.53 5.73 -8.59
C ILE A 87 -10.63 4.50 -8.64
N LEU A 88 -11.13 3.38 -8.13
CA LEU A 88 -10.46 2.10 -8.16
C LEU A 88 -10.86 1.31 -9.40
N LYS A 89 -9.85 0.79 -10.10
CA LYS A 89 -10.04 -0.14 -11.23
C LYS A 89 -9.08 -1.31 -11.09
N ILE A 90 -9.57 -2.49 -11.44
CA ILE A 90 -8.74 -3.69 -11.57
C ILE A 90 -8.43 -3.86 -13.05
N GLU A 91 -7.16 -3.73 -13.41
CA GLU A 91 -6.66 -3.83 -14.77
C GLU A 91 -5.40 -4.70 -14.78
N GLU A 92 -5.32 -5.67 -15.69
CA GLU A 92 -4.17 -6.58 -15.81
C GLU A 92 -3.80 -7.24 -14.46
N ASP A 93 -4.80 -7.72 -13.72
CA ASP A 93 -4.67 -8.31 -12.38
C ASP A 93 -4.07 -7.37 -11.31
N SER A 94 -4.06 -6.07 -11.57
CA SER A 94 -3.56 -5.05 -10.64
C SER A 94 -4.65 -4.09 -10.21
N LEU A 95 -4.63 -3.70 -8.94
CA LEU A 95 -5.48 -2.65 -8.42
C LEU A 95 -4.86 -1.30 -8.72
N ARG A 96 -5.60 -0.42 -9.41
CA ARG A 96 -5.15 0.93 -9.77
C ARG A 96 -6.04 1.98 -9.15
N MET A 97 -5.43 3.05 -8.68
CA MET A 97 -6.06 4.23 -8.13
C MET A 97 -5.92 5.36 -9.15
N TYR A 98 -7.04 5.77 -9.73
CA TYR A 98 -7.11 6.86 -10.71
C TYR A 98 -7.54 8.14 -10.02
N TYR A 99 -6.63 9.09 -9.94
CA TYR A 99 -6.85 10.40 -9.34
C TYR A 99 -7.20 11.42 -10.40
N LYS A 100 -8.10 12.31 -10.04
CA LYS A 100 -8.47 13.46 -10.87
C LYS A 100 -8.62 14.70 -10.01
N SER A 101 -7.92 15.75 -10.40
CA SER A 101 -8.07 17.11 -9.87
C SER A 101 -8.49 18.07 -11.00
N PRO A 102 -8.85 19.34 -10.70
CA PRO A 102 -9.10 20.33 -11.74
C PRO A 102 -7.92 20.59 -12.68
N PHE A 103 -6.70 20.23 -12.27
CA PHE A 103 -5.45 20.58 -12.97
C PHE A 103 -4.71 19.37 -13.54
N ASP A 104 -4.97 18.16 -13.05
CA ASP A 104 -4.19 16.99 -13.43
C ASP A 104 -4.98 15.68 -13.23
N GLU A 105 -4.58 14.67 -13.98
CA GLU A 105 -5.05 13.28 -13.83
C GLU A 105 -3.82 12.38 -13.73
N TRP A 106 -3.80 11.46 -12.76
CA TRP A 106 -2.71 10.50 -12.60
C TRP A 106 -3.22 9.18 -12.02
N LYS A 107 -2.40 8.17 -12.11
CA LYS A 107 -2.70 6.86 -11.52
C LYS A 107 -1.56 6.39 -10.64
N GLU A 108 -1.93 5.60 -9.65
CA GLU A 108 -1.02 4.79 -8.85
C GLU A 108 -1.44 3.33 -8.94
N THR A 109 -0.46 2.44 -8.91
CA THR A 109 -0.71 0.99 -8.86
C THR A 109 -0.43 0.49 -7.46
N VAL A 110 -1.40 -0.21 -6.87
CA VAL A 110 -1.22 -0.87 -5.58
C VAL A 110 -0.42 -2.14 -5.78
N ILE A 111 0.80 -2.16 -5.25
CA ILE A 111 1.67 -3.33 -5.30
C ILE A 111 1.31 -4.30 -4.19
N GLU A 112 1.09 -3.78 -2.98
CA GLU A 112 0.70 -4.54 -1.80
C GLU A 112 -0.24 -3.72 -0.93
N ALA A 113 -1.31 -4.31 -0.46
CA ALA A 113 -2.16 -3.75 0.58
C ALA A 113 -2.58 -4.88 1.51
N LYS A 114 -2.00 -4.87 2.70
CA LYS A 114 -2.27 -5.78 3.80
C LYS A 114 -2.82 -5.00 4.99
N ASP A 115 -3.17 -5.68 6.05
CA ASP A 115 -3.70 -5.06 7.26
C ASP A 115 -2.76 -3.99 7.85
N SER A 116 -1.45 -4.22 7.81
CA SER A 116 -0.44 -3.35 8.44
C SER A 116 0.51 -2.65 7.47
N SER A 117 0.45 -2.95 6.18
CA SER A 117 1.36 -2.39 5.17
C SER A 117 0.66 -2.04 3.87
N LEU A 118 1.10 -0.96 3.24
CA LEU A 118 0.63 -0.50 1.94
C LEU A 118 1.83 -0.09 1.10
N THR A 119 1.91 -0.61 -0.12
CA THR A 119 2.94 -0.23 -1.09
C THR A 119 2.28 0.16 -2.39
N VAL A 120 2.57 1.36 -2.86
CA VAL A 120 2.05 1.89 -4.12
C VAL A 120 3.17 2.39 -5.01
N LYS A 121 2.96 2.28 -6.32
CA LYS A 121 3.86 2.78 -7.34
C LYS A 121 3.18 3.91 -8.11
N ASN A 122 3.82 5.07 -8.20
CA ASN A 122 3.28 6.22 -8.91
C ASN A 122 3.66 6.23 -10.41
N ARG A 123 3.20 7.24 -11.14
CA ARG A 123 3.47 7.42 -12.57
C ARG A 123 4.96 7.61 -12.90
N ASP A 124 5.77 8.09 -11.95
CA ASP A 124 7.21 8.33 -12.14
C ASP A 124 8.06 7.12 -11.70
N ASN A 125 7.44 5.95 -11.55
CA ASN A 125 8.06 4.71 -11.09
C ASN A 125 8.69 4.80 -9.68
N LYS A 126 8.22 5.73 -8.86
CA LYS A 126 8.56 5.78 -7.43
C LYS A 126 7.67 4.83 -6.65
N ILE A 127 8.27 4.11 -5.72
CA ILE A 127 7.57 3.15 -4.85
C ILE A 127 7.51 3.72 -3.44
N TYR A 128 6.30 3.90 -2.95
CA TYR A 128 5.99 4.41 -1.62
C TYR A 128 5.54 3.25 -0.73
N THR A 129 6.22 3.05 0.39
CA THR A 129 5.86 2.03 1.37
C THR A 129 5.41 2.70 2.65
N TYR A 130 4.22 2.32 3.10
CA TYR A 130 3.57 2.82 4.31
C TYR A 130 3.37 1.71 5.31
N SER A 131 3.34 2.06 6.58
CA SER A 131 2.80 1.22 7.64
C SER A 131 1.49 1.82 8.17
N LYS A 132 0.63 0.95 8.74
CA LYS A 132 -0.57 1.40 9.43
C LYS A 132 -0.16 2.31 10.58
N PHE A 133 -0.70 3.53 10.62
CA PHE A 133 -0.45 4.46 11.72
C PHE A 133 -1.10 3.92 13.01
N LYS A 134 -0.32 3.90 14.07
CA LYS A 134 -0.79 3.59 15.41
C LYS A 134 -0.87 4.89 16.19
N LYS A 135 -2.02 5.16 16.78
CA LYS A 135 -2.18 6.31 17.69
C LYS A 135 -1.14 6.25 18.81
N PHE A 136 -0.73 7.41 19.27
CA PHE A 136 0.17 7.50 20.41
C PHE A 136 -0.51 6.89 21.64
N ASP A 137 0.17 5.95 22.27
CA ASP A 137 -0.26 5.29 23.50
C ASP A 137 0.70 5.75 24.61
N PHE A 138 0.17 6.45 25.58
CA PHE A 138 0.91 6.99 26.72
C PHE A 138 0.48 6.26 27.99
N GLU A 139 0.58 4.93 27.99
CA GLU A 139 0.50 4.17 29.24
C GLU A 139 1.79 4.24 30.05
#